data_6ec8be10bdbcb1800eb2641c148c11df
#
_entry.id   6ec8be10bdbcb1800eb2641c148c11df
#
_cell.length_a   1.000
_cell.length_b   1.000
_cell.length_c   1.000
_cell.angle_alpha   90.00
_cell.angle_beta   90.00
_cell.angle_gamma   90.00
#
_symmetry.space_group_name_H-M   'P 1'
#
loop_
_entity.id
_entity.type
_entity.pdbx_description
1 polymer ?
#
loop_
_entity_poly.entity_id
_entity_poly.type
_entity_poly.pdbx_seq_one_letter_code
_entity_poly.pdbx_strand_id
1 'polypeptide(L)'
;VNAPGDTNGTIFPYDDQGHGSHCGGTTAGTGAPTYDHPGMAPQAHLVGVKVLGADGSGSFAGVMAGMQWTIDTMHQYNTRIASMSLGGPGAIEWTSSEEDSVNRQANEMVRAGIALYIAAGNNGVSAQIGTPGSAEDVITVGALDKDTSIAVYSSQGPTEEGRVKPNIAYMGSSIMSVEYNSGDQYSAKSGTSMATPGAAGVGALMLQANPDLSPFDIRNIMQETATYRQCHYMGANE
;
A
#
# COMPACT_ATOMS: atom_id res chain seq x y z
N VAL A 1 -15.85 5.15 -4.81
CA VAL A 1 -16.00 5.45 -6.23
C VAL A 1 -15.56 4.23 -7.03
N ASN A 2 -16.37 3.82 -7.97
CA ASN A 2 -16.11 2.63 -8.78
C ASN A 2 -15.12 2.97 -9.91
N ALA A 3 -14.26 2.01 -10.24
CA ALA A 3 -13.35 2.15 -11.37
C ALA A 3 -14.13 2.37 -12.69
N PRO A 4 -13.53 3.05 -13.67
CA PRO A 4 -14.10 3.12 -15.01
C PRO A 4 -14.39 1.71 -15.54
N GLY A 5 -15.64 1.44 -15.89
CA GLY A 5 -16.12 0.12 -16.34
C GLY A 5 -16.97 -0.64 -15.33
N ASP A 6 -17.13 -0.15 -14.11
CA ASP A 6 -18.13 -0.69 -13.19
C ASP A 6 -19.55 -0.35 -13.68
N THR A 7 -20.27 -1.39 -14.06
CA THR A 7 -21.63 -1.29 -14.61
C THR A 7 -22.71 -1.22 -13.55
N ASN A 8 -22.39 -1.39 -12.27
CA ASN A 8 -23.38 -1.41 -11.20
C ASN A 8 -23.94 -0.02 -10.85
N GLY A 9 -23.35 1.04 -11.36
CA GLY A 9 -23.86 2.41 -11.23
C GLY A 9 -24.01 2.94 -9.81
N THR A 10 -23.42 2.27 -8.81
CA THR A 10 -23.47 2.69 -7.43
C THR A 10 -22.36 3.69 -7.14
N ILE A 11 -22.71 4.80 -6.51
CA ILE A 11 -21.73 5.78 -6.01
C ILE A 11 -21.12 5.37 -4.66
N PHE A 12 -21.60 4.26 -4.08
CA PHE A 12 -21.10 3.76 -2.80
C PHE A 12 -20.00 2.72 -3.07
N PRO A 13 -18.83 2.85 -2.43
CA PRO A 13 -17.81 1.83 -2.50
C PRO A 13 -18.35 0.53 -1.91
N TYR A 14 -18.10 -0.58 -2.60
CA TYR A 14 -18.41 -1.91 -2.11
C TYR A 14 -17.19 -2.81 -2.27
N ASP A 15 -17.11 -3.83 -1.46
CA ASP A 15 -16.13 -4.89 -1.58
C ASP A 15 -16.87 -6.19 -1.92
N ASP A 16 -16.34 -6.96 -2.85
CA ASP A 16 -16.89 -8.24 -3.29
C ASP A 16 -15.85 -9.37 -3.18
N GLN A 17 -14.69 -9.07 -2.53
CA GLN A 17 -13.59 -10.01 -2.38
C GLN A 17 -13.03 -10.07 -0.93
N GLY A 18 -13.05 -8.97 -0.21
CA GLY A 18 -12.66 -8.87 1.19
C GLY A 18 -11.25 -8.35 1.47
N HIS A 19 -10.35 -8.35 0.49
CA HIS A 19 -9.00 -7.81 0.67
C HIS A 19 -9.02 -6.31 0.94
N GLY A 20 -9.85 -5.55 0.19
CA GLY A 20 -9.98 -4.11 0.36
C GLY A 20 -10.56 -3.72 1.73
N SER A 21 -11.57 -4.44 2.20
CA SER A 21 -12.15 -4.25 3.54
C SER A 21 -11.11 -4.47 4.64
N HIS A 22 -10.31 -5.54 4.53
CA HIS A 22 -9.25 -5.83 5.48
C HIS A 22 -8.18 -4.73 5.49
N CYS A 23 -7.72 -4.26 4.33
CA CYS A 23 -6.76 -3.16 4.21
C CYS A 23 -7.32 -1.85 4.79
N GLY A 24 -8.56 -1.50 4.45
CA GLY A 24 -9.24 -0.31 4.98
C GLY A 24 -9.38 -0.36 6.50
N GLY A 25 -9.76 -1.52 7.05
CA GLY A 25 -9.83 -1.74 8.49
C GLY A 25 -8.47 -1.61 9.17
N THR A 26 -7.40 -2.11 8.56
CA THR A 26 -6.03 -1.97 9.09
C THR A 26 -5.58 -0.52 9.14
N THR A 27 -5.99 0.30 8.16
CA THR A 27 -5.66 1.73 8.17
C THR A 27 -6.50 2.49 9.18
N ALA A 28 -7.84 2.38 9.12
CA ALA A 28 -8.75 3.32 9.79
C ALA A 28 -10.00 2.64 10.39
N GLY A 29 -9.97 1.33 10.62
CA GLY A 29 -11.06 0.66 11.32
C GLY A 29 -11.26 1.23 12.72
N THR A 30 -12.50 1.44 13.13
CA THR A 30 -12.80 1.98 14.48
C THR A 30 -12.58 0.97 15.58
N GLY A 31 -12.53 -0.33 15.24
CA GLY A 31 -12.46 -1.42 16.21
C GLY A 31 -13.82 -1.80 16.84
N ALA A 32 -14.89 -1.05 16.51
CA ALA A 32 -16.22 -1.33 17.06
C ALA A 32 -16.73 -2.74 16.63
N PRO A 33 -17.56 -3.41 17.42
CA PRO A 33 -18.12 -2.91 18.71
C PRO A 33 -17.21 -3.14 19.93
N THR A 34 -16.21 -4.03 19.82
CA THR A 34 -15.38 -4.42 20.99
C THR A 34 -14.18 -3.49 21.23
N TYR A 35 -13.76 -2.76 20.21
CA TYR A 35 -12.55 -1.92 20.18
C TYR A 35 -11.24 -2.68 20.40
N ASP A 36 -11.24 -4.00 20.15
CA ASP A 36 -10.06 -4.86 20.33
C ASP A 36 -9.06 -4.75 19.17
N HIS A 37 -9.55 -4.40 17.98
CA HIS A 37 -8.74 -4.36 16.76
C HIS A 37 -8.94 -3.06 15.97
N PRO A 38 -8.62 -1.89 16.56
CA PRO A 38 -8.68 -0.63 15.82
C PRO A 38 -7.61 -0.58 14.74
N GLY A 39 -7.88 0.13 13.66
CA GLY A 39 -6.88 0.50 12.66
C GLY A 39 -5.87 1.48 13.24
N MET A 40 -4.79 1.72 12.50
CA MET A 40 -3.71 2.60 12.93
C MET A 40 -4.17 4.05 13.10
N ALA A 41 -5.08 4.54 12.27
CA ALA A 41 -5.65 5.90 12.30
C ALA A 41 -7.18 5.85 12.35
N PRO A 42 -7.80 5.43 13.47
CA PRO A 42 -9.22 5.09 13.53
C PRO A 42 -10.18 6.28 13.37
N GLN A 43 -9.67 7.50 13.37
CA GLN A 43 -10.44 8.72 13.10
C GLN A 43 -10.22 9.27 11.68
N ALA A 44 -9.40 8.61 10.86
CA ALA A 44 -9.22 9.00 9.47
C ALA A 44 -10.45 8.64 8.63
N HIS A 45 -10.79 9.53 7.70
CA HIS A 45 -11.84 9.25 6.71
C HIS A 45 -11.25 8.41 5.57
N LEU A 46 -12.00 7.43 5.10
CA LEU A 46 -11.60 6.57 3.98
C LEU A 46 -12.38 6.92 2.72
N VAL A 47 -11.65 6.96 1.61
CA VAL A 47 -12.19 7.01 0.26
C VAL A 47 -11.83 5.69 -0.43
N GLY A 48 -12.82 4.85 -0.69
CA GLY A 48 -12.61 3.59 -1.39
C GLY A 48 -12.58 3.80 -2.91
N VAL A 49 -11.48 3.41 -3.56
CA VAL A 49 -11.33 3.42 -5.02
C VAL A 49 -11.16 1.99 -5.49
N LYS A 50 -12.24 1.38 -6.00
CA LYS A 50 -12.23 -0.01 -6.43
C LYS A 50 -11.62 -0.14 -7.83
N VAL A 51 -10.47 -0.77 -7.92
CA VAL A 51 -9.71 -1.02 -9.17
C VAL A 51 -9.51 -2.50 -9.47
N LEU A 52 -9.89 -3.38 -8.55
CA LEU A 52 -9.81 -4.83 -8.70
C LEU A 52 -11.20 -5.47 -8.65
N GLY A 53 -11.41 -6.53 -9.40
CA GLY A 53 -12.64 -7.30 -9.44
C GLY A 53 -12.81 -8.27 -8.26
N ALA A 54 -13.93 -9.01 -8.28
CA ALA A 54 -14.28 -10.00 -7.25
C ALA A 54 -13.28 -11.18 -7.17
N ASP A 55 -12.53 -11.43 -8.23
CA ASP A 55 -11.45 -12.42 -8.28
C ASP A 55 -10.11 -11.88 -7.73
N GLY A 56 -10.08 -10.62 -7.30
CA GLY A 56 -8.87 -9.96 -6.82
C GLY A 56 -7.92 -9.49 -7.92
N SER A 57 -8.29 -9.64 -9.19
CA SER A 57 -7.49 -9.19 -10.33
C SER A 57 -8.01 -7.88 -10.94
N GLY A 58 -7.16 -7.22 -11.71
CA GLY A 58 -7.50 -6.00 -12.43
C GLY A 58 -6.48 -5.66 -13.50
N SER A 59 -6.80 -4.69 -14.35
CA SER A 59 -5.88 -4.20 -15.36
C SER A 59 -5.05 -3.03 -14.84
N PHE A 60 -3.83 -2.89 -15.32
CA PHE A 60 -3.03 -1.70 -15.04
C PHE A 60 -3.70 -0.40 -15.53
N ALA A 61 -4.45 -0.46 -16.63
CA ALA A 61 -5.24 0.67 -17.09
C ALA A 61 -6.30 1.09 -16.07
N GLY A 62 -6.99 0.13 -15.44
CA GLY A 62 -7.94 0.40 -14.36
C GLY A 62 -7.26 1.00 -13.11
N VAL A 63 -6.09 0.47 -12.75
CA VAL A 63 -5.28 1.01 -11.63
C VAL A 63 -4.85 2.46 -11.93
N MET A 64 -4.35 2.73 -13.14
CA MET A 64 -3.96 4.08 -13.55
C MET A 64 -5.14 5.05 -13.55
N ALA A 65 -6.32 4.60 -14.01
CA ALA A 65 -7.54 5.41 -13.95
C ALA A 65 -7.96 5.73 -12.52
N GLY A 66 -7.81 4.77 -11.59
CA GLY A 66 -8.04 4.99 -10.16
C GLY A 66 -7.06 6.00 -9.54
N MET A 67 -5.77 5.91 -9.90
CA MET A 67 -4.77 6.89 -9.49
C MET A 67 -5.09 8.29 -10.03
N GLN A 68 -5.43 8.40 -11.31
CA GLN A 68 -5.80 9.68 -11.92
C GLN A 68 -7.04 10.27 -11.25
N TRP A 69 -8.08 9.46 -11.04
CA TRP A 69 -9.27 9.93 -10.32
C TRP A 69 -8.93 10.45 -8.91
N THR A 70 -8.02 9.78 -8.21
CA THR A 70 -7.59 10.21 -6.87
C THR A 70 -6.86 11.56 -6.92
N ILE A 71 -6.02 11.79 -7.93
CA ILE A 71 -5.37 13.09 -8.17
C ILE A 71 -6.43 14.18 -8.44
N ASP A 72 -7.36 13.91 -9.36
CA ASP A 72 -8.37 14.89 -9.79
C ASP A 72 -9.31 15.30 -8.65
N THR A 73 -9.53 14.41 -7.70
CA THR A 73 -10.48 14.63 -6.58
C THR A 73 -9.82 14.87 -5.22
N MET A 74 -8.48 14.91 -5.16
CA MET A 74 -7.75 15.01 -3.89
C MET A 74 -8.17 16.22 -3.04
N HIS A 75 -8.42 17.36 -3.67
CA HIS A 75 -8.86 18.57 -2.97
C HIS A 75 -10.31 18.47 -2.50
N GLN A 76 -11.17 17.76 -3.23
CA GLN A 76 -12.56 17.56 -2.85
C GLN A 76 -12.69 16.72 -1.58
N TYR A 77 -11.87 15.67 -1.45
CA TYR A 77 -11.90 14.75 -0.33
C TYR A 77 -10.79 14.98 0.70
N ASN A 78 -9.95 16.01 0.49
CA ASN A 78 -8.76 16.27 1.28
C ASN A 78 -7.85 15.03 1.40
N THR A 79 -7.64 14.34 0.28
CA THR A 79 -6.84 13.12 0.22
C THR A 79 -5.35 13.47 0.25
N ARG A 80 -4.65 13.08 1.30
CA ARG A 80 -3.22 13.32 1.50
C ARG A 80 -2.40 12.02 1.57
N ILE A 81 -3.08 10.91 1.84
CA ILE A 81 -2.48 9.57 1.94
C ILE A 81 -3.23 8.65 0.98
N ALA A 82 -2.51 7.80 0.28
CA ALA A 82 -3.08 6.68 -0.46
C ALA A 82 -2.34 5.38 -0.12
N SER A 83 -3.10 4.29 -0.03
CA SER A 83 -2.60 2.95 0.25
C SER A 83 -3.00 2.00 -0.86
N MET A 84 -2.02 1.39 -1.52
CA MET A 84 -2.23 0.47 -2.64
C MET A 84 -1.60 -0.88 -2.32
N SER A 85 -2.39 -1.79 -1.76
CA SER A 85 -1.99 -3.17 -1.48
C SER A 85 -2.18 -4.06 -2.70
N LEU A 86 -1.59 -3.65 -3.81
CA LEU A 86 -1.67 -4.34 -5.10
C LEU A 86 -0.37 -4.14 -5.89
N GLY A 87 -0.20 -4.94 -6.92
CA GLY A 87 0.92 -4.85 -7.85
C GLY A 87 0.95 -6.05 -8.78
N GLY A 88 1.83 -6.00 -9.73
CA GLY A 88 2.06 -7.07 -10.69
C GLY A 88 3.55 -7.22 -11.04
N PRO A 89 3.89 -8.23 -11.81
CA PRO A 89 5.26 -8.36 -12.30
C PRO A 89 5.66 -7.08 -13.03
N GLY A 90 6.84 -6.57 -12.71
CA GLY A 90 7.43 -5.47 -13.46
C GLY A 90 7.52 -5.83 -14.93
N ALA A 91 7.53 -4.84 -15.79
CA ALA A 91 7.72 -5.04 -17.22
C ALA A 91 9.15 -5.56 -17.44
N ILE A 92 9.30 -6.87 -17.64
CA ILE A 92 10.59 -7.55 -17.89
C ILE A 92 11.27 -7.02 -19.16
N GLU A 93 10.49 -6.34 -20.02
CA GLU A 93 10.95 -5.80 -21.29
C GLU A 93 11.48 -4.37 -21.22
N TRP A 94 11.40 -3.73 -20.03
CA TRP A 94 11.79 -2.33 -19.85
C TRP A 94 13.17 -2.24 -19.21
N THR A 95 14.01 -1.38 -19.73
CA THR A 95 15.36 -1.14 -19.22
C THR A 95 15.37 -0.32 -17.94
N SER A 96 14.22 0.28 -17.56
CA SER A 96 14.06 1.12 -16.38
C SER A 96 12.65 1.01 -15.83
N SER A 97 12.52 0.90 -14.49
CA SER A 97 11.20 0.93 -13.83
C SER A 97 10.46 2.26 -14.06
N GLU A 98 11.18 3.33 -14.39
CA GLU A 98 10.58 4.63 -14.70
C GLU A 98 10.03 4.71 -16.14
N GLU A 99 10.36 3.78 -17.01
CA GLU A 99 9.74 3.66 -18.33
C GLU A 99 8.34 3.02 -18.25
N ASP A 100 8.06 2.31 -17.15
CA ASP A 100 6.73 1.74 -16.87
C ASP A 100 5.70 2.85 -16.66
N SER A 101 4.61 2.81 -17.42
CA SER A 101 3.57 3.84 -17.37
C SER A 101 2.85 3.90 -16.03
N VAL A 102 2.73 2.76 -15.34
CA VAL A 102 2.08 2.69 -14.02
C VAL A 102 2.97 3.31 -12.95
N ASN A 103 4.29 3.07 -13.03
CA ASN A 103 5.27 3.72 -12.15
C ASN A 103 5.29 5.23 -12.34
N ARG A 104 5.25 5.70 -13.60
CA ARG A 104 5.15 7.14 -13.87
C ARG A 104 3.90 7.76 -13.28
N GLN A 105 2.75 7.11 -13.44
CA GLN A 105 1.50 7.60 -12.85
C GLN A 105 1.55 7.60 -11.32
N ALA A 106 2.19 6.60 -10.70
CA ALA A 106 2.41 6.57 -9.26
C ALA A 106 3.29 7.73 -8.77
N ASN A 107 4.38 8.03 -9.49
CA ASN A 107 5.22 9.19 -9.20
C ASN A 107 4.46 10.52 -9.36
N GLU A 108 3.63 10.66 -10.40
CA GLU A 108 2.78 11.85 -10.58
C GLU A 108 1.81 12.05 -9.41
N MET A 109 1.26 10.96 -8.87
CA MET A 109 0.39 11.02 -7.69
C MET A 109 1.14 11.56 -6.46
N VAL A 110 2.38 11.13 -6.25
CA VAL A 110 3.23 11.65 -5.16
C VAL A 110 3.57 13.13 -5.38
N ARG A 111 3.94 13.51 -6.60
CA ARG A 111 4.26 14.91 -6.97
C ARG A 111 3.05 15.83 -6.88
N ALA A 112 1.84 15.31 -7.04
CA ALA A 112 0.60 16.04 -6.80
C ALA A 112 0.35 16.34 -5.31
N GLY A 113 1.07 15.69 -4.37
CA GLY A 113 0.97 15.96 -2.94
C GLY A 113 0.35 14.84 -2.11
N ILE A 114 0.22 13.62 -2.66
CA ILE A 114 -0.33 12.46 -1.98
C ILE A 114 0.81 11.51 -1.59
N ALA A 115 1.01 11.24 -0.31
CA ALA A 115 1.95 10.22 0.13
C ALA A 115 1.39 8.83 -0.21
N LEU A 116 1.99 8.19 -1.22
CA LEU A 116 1.51 6.93 -1.79
C LEU A 116 2.31 5.75 -1.25
N TYR A 117 1.62 4.87 -0.53
CA TYR A 117 2.15 3.64 0.04
C TYR A 117 1.79 2.45 -0.85
N ILE A 118 2.77 1.63 -1.22
CA ILE A 118 2.58 0.49 -2.12
C ILE A 118 3.23 -0.76 -1.53
N ALA A 119 2.52 -1.89 -1.63
CA ALA A 119 3.03 -3.18 -1.19
C ALA A 119 4.24 -3.61 -2.04
N ALA A 120 5.30 -4.11 -1.38
CA ALA A 120 6.50 -4.58 -2.06
C ALA A 120 6.28 -5.84 -2.90
N GLY A 121 5.26 -6.64 -2.55
CA GLY A 121 4.99 -7.95 -3.14
C GLY A 121 5.32 -9.10 -2.18
N ASN A 122 4.87 -10.31 -2.53
CA ASN A 122 4.95 -11.50 -1.66
C ASN A 122 5.72 -12.64 -2.33
N ASN A 123 6.78 -12.34 -3.08
CA ASN A 123 7.56 -13.32 -3.84
C ASN A 123 8.92 -13.66 -3.17
N GLY A 124 9.13 -13.18 -1.95
CA GLY A 124 10.37 -13.39 -1.20
C GLY A 124 11.58 -12.77 -1.88
N VAL A 125 12.74 -13.37 -1.64
CA VAL A 125 14.04 -12.90 -2.17
C VAL A 125 14.29 -13.26 -3.64
N SER A 126 13.44 -14.11 -4.23
CA SER A 126 13.63 -14.64 -5.58
C SER A 126 13.09 -13.74 -6.68
N ALA A 127 12.39 -12.67 -6.34
CA ALA A 127 11.81 -11.78 -7.32
C ALA A 127 11.94 -10.32 -6.88
N GLN A 128 12.22 -9.46 -7.84
CA GLN A 128 12.28 -8.02 -7.64
C GLN A 128 10.91 -7.45 -7.27
N ILE A 129 10.93 -6.25 -6.73
CA ILE A 129 9.70 -5.50 -6.44
C ILE A 129 9.03 -5.14 -7.76
N GLY A 130 7.78 -5.57 -7.90
CA GLY A 130 6.98 -5.33 -9.09
C GLY A 130 6.42 -3.90 -9.17
N THR A 131 5.73 -3.64 -10.26
CA THR A 131 5.05 -2.38 -10.52
C THR A 131 3.71 -2.33 -9.76
N PRO A 132 3.30 -1.16 -9.18
CA PRO A 132 4.01 0.12 -9.12
C PRO A 132 4.92 0.29 -7.90
N GLY A 133 5.18 -0.77 -7.11
CA GLY A 133 6.05 -0.71 -5.93
C GLY A 133 7.49 -0.31 -6.23
N SER A 134 7.97 -0.54 -7.46
CA SER A 134 9.31 -0.16 -7.91
C SER A 134 9.45 1.32 -8.27
N ALA A 135 8.37 2.08 -8.35
CA ALA A 135 8.40 3.51 -8.67
C ALA A 135 9.27 4.31 -7.67
N GLU A 136 9.96 5.34 -8.16
CA GLU A 136 10.97 6.07 -7.39
C GLU A 136 10.40 6.81 -6.19
N ASP A 137 9.33 7.59 -6.41
CA ASP A 137 8.84 8.55 -5.44
C ASP A 137 7.94 7.93 -4.35
N VAL A 138 7.39 6.74 -4.60
CA VAL A 138 6.45 6.06 -3.70
C VAL A 138 7.12 5.51 -2.44
N ILE A 139 6.35 5.28 -1.39
CA ILE A 139 6.77 4.59 -0.18
C ILE A 139 6.44 3.10 -0.35
N THR A 140 7.43 2.31 -0.72
CA THR A 140 7.28 0.86 -0.87
C THR A 140 7.44 0.19 0.48
N VAL A 141 6.49 -0.67 0.82
CA VAL A 141 6.37 -1.26 2.15
C VAL A 141 6.59 -2.77 2.10
N GLY A 142 7.64 -3.24 2.76
CA GLY A 142 7.90 -4.65 3.05
C GLY A 142 7.13 -5.14 4.28
N ALA A 143 7.12 -6.45 4.50
CA ALA A 143 6.44 -7.07 5.63
C ALA A 143 7.41 -7.57 6.70
N LEU A 144 7.04 -7.37 7.97
CA LEU A 144 7.67 -7.94 9.14
C LEU A 144 6.78 -9.03 9.75
N ASP A 145 7.41 -10.03 10.32
CA ASP A 145 6.79 -10.99 11.23
C ASP A 145 6.65 -10.40 12.64
N LYS A 146 5.88 -11.08 13.52
CA LYS A 146 5.62 -10.61 14.89
C LYS A 146 6.87 -10.47 15.76
N ASP A 147 7.93 -11.20 15.46
CA ASP A 147 9.24 -11.09 16.12
C ASP A 147 10.09 -9.92 15.56
N THR A 148 9.51 -9.15 14.65
CA THR A 148 10.15 -8.03 13.94
C THR A 148 11.23 -8.42 12.94
N SER A 149 11.37 -9.70 12.60
CA SER A 149 12.19 -10.14 11.46
C SER A 149 11.48 -9.81 10.14
N ILE A 150 12.25 -9.72 9.05
CA ILE A 150 11.67 -9.59 7.70
C ILE A 150 10.93 -10.88 7.37
N ALA A 151 9.66 -10.78 7.03
CA ALA A 151 8.85 -11.93 6.65
C ALA A 151 9.42 -12.59 5.38
N VAL A 152 9.57 -13.91 5.40
CA VAL A 152 10.22 -14.66 4.32
C VAL A 152 9.54 -14.49 2.96
N TYR A 153 8.26 -14.17 2.94
CA TYR A 153 7.51 -13.92 1.73
C TYR A 153 7.68 -12.49 1.21
N SER A 154 8.16 -11.54 2.04
CA SER A 154 8.27 -10.14 1.61
C SER A 154 9.23 -9.99 0.44
N SER A 155 8.76 -9.41 -0.67
CA SER A 155 9.65 -9.11 -1.80
C SER A 155 10.71 -8.10 -1.38
N GLN A 156 11.90 -8.27 -1.94
CA GLN A 156 13.09 -7.48 -1.65
C GLN A 156 13.68 -6.92 -2.94
N GLY A 157 14.29 -5.73 -2.82
CA GLY A 157 15.03 -5.12 -3.92
C GLY A 157 16.44 -5.68 -4.05
N PRO A 158 17.30 -4.98 -4.80
CA PRO A 158 17.05 -3.66 -5.40
C PRO A 158 16.10 -3.70 -6.59
N THR A 159 15.72 -2.52 -7.12
CA THR A 159 15.08 -2.41 -8.45
C THR A 159 16.10 -2.72 -9.55
N GLU A 160 15.65 -2.84 -10.80
CA GLU A 160 16.54 -3.09 -11.94
C GLU A 160 17.64 -2.02 -12.06
N GLU A 161 17.35 -0.78 -11.72
CA GLU A 161 18.31 0.33 -11.73
C GLU A 161 19.19 0.39 -10.47
N GLY A 162 19.05 -0.57 -9.57
CA GLY A 162 19.83 -0.65 -8.34
C GLY A 162 19.35 0.24 -7.19
N ARG A 163 18.13 0.82 -7.28
CA ARG A 163 17.57 1.59 -6.16
C ARG A 163 17.19 0.67 -5.00
N VAL A 164 17.48 1.13 -3.78
CA VAL A 164 17.09 0.40 -2.56
C VAL A 164 15.57 0.47 -2.37
N LYS A 165 14.93 -0.67 -2.40
CA LYS A 165 13.50 -0.88 -2.10
C LYS A 165 13.36 -2.21 -1.33
N PRO A 166 12.34 -2.40 -0.47
CA PRO A 166 11.35 -1.39 -0.05
C PRO A 166 11.98 -0.24 0.73
N ASN A 167 11.27 0.89 0.85
CA ASN A 167 11.73 2.04 1.61
C ASN A 167 11.68 1.79 3.12
N ILE A 168 10.64 1.10 3.56
CA ILE A 168 10.37 0.72 4.95
C ILE A 168 9.76 -0.68 4.99
N ALA A 169 9.73 -1.27 6.18
CA ALA A 169 8.94 -2.47 6.45
C ALA A 169 8.02 -2.22 7.65
N TYR A 170 6.86 -2.88 7.65
CA TYR A 170 5.87 -2.77 8.69
C TYR A 170 5.28 -4.14 9.02
N MET A 171 4.59 -4.28 10.17
CA MET A 171 3.99 -5.54 10.57
C MET A 171 3.00 -6.02 9.51
N GLY A 172 3.27 -7.20 8.94
CA GLY A 172 2.48 -7.78 7.85
C GLY A 172 1.99 -9.19 8.10
N SER A 173 2.45 -9.87 9.15
CA SER A 173 2.08 -11.26 9.43
C SER A 173 1.01 -11.36 10.52
N SER A 174 -0.04 -12.12 10.22
CA SER A 174 -1.19 -12.37 11.11
C SER A 174 -1.83 -11.07 11.65
N ILE A 175 -2.07 -10.14 10.75
CA ILE A 175 -2.71 -8.86 11.06
C ILE A 175 -4.22 -9.08 11.15
N MET A 176 -4.78 -8.77 12.32
CA MET A 176 -6.22 -8.80 12.56
C MET A 176 -6.86 -7.54 12.00
N SER A 177 -7.88 -7.70 11.19
CA SER A 177 -8.68 -6.59 10.66
C SER A 177 -10.06 -7.08 10.23
N VAL A 178 -10.87 -6.17 9.74
CA VAL A 178 -12.26 -6.38 9.35
C VAL A 178 -12.40 -7.59 8.42
N GLU A 179 -13.32 -8.50 8.78
CA GLU A 179 -13.73 -9.60 7.92
C GLU A 179 -14.87 -9.16 7.01
N TYR A 180 -14.66 -9.37 5.72
CA TYR A 180 -15.64 -9.02 4.69
C TYR A 180 -17.00 -9.72 4.92
N ASN A 181 -18.07 -8.97 4.73
CA ASN A 181 -19.45 -9.45 4.78
C ASN A 181 -19.85 -10.19 6.07
N SER A 182 -19.18 -9.93 7.17
CA SER A 182 -19.43 -10.59 8.47
C SER A 182 -20.26 -9.76 9.44
N GLY A 183 -20.41 -8.46 9.16
CA GLY A 183 -21.06 -7.49 10.05
C GLY A 183 -20.09 -6.92 11.08
N ASP A 184 -19.57 -7.76 11.98
CA ASP A 184 -18.75 -7.31 13.13
C ASP A 184 -17.55 -8.20 13.45
N GLN A 185 -17.17 -9.10 12.54
CA GLN A 185 -16.07 -10.03 12.79
C GLN A 185 -14.74 -9.51 12.23
N TYR A 186 -13.67 -10.12 12.73
CA TYR A 186 -12.29 -9.84 12.33
C TYR A 186 -11.62 -11.14 11.90
N SER A 187 -10.69 -11.04 10.96
CA SER A 187 -9.86 -12.16 10.51
C SER A 187 -8.39 -11.77 10.44
N ALA A 188 -7.53 -12.77 10.54
CA ALA A 188 -6.08 -12.59 10.40
C ALA A 188 -5.66 -12.87 8.95
N LYS A 189 -4.94 -11.93 8.35
CA LYS A 189 -4.29 -12.10 7.05
C LYS A 189 -2.81 -11.77 7.13
N SER A 190 -2.02 -12.31 6.20
CA SER A 190 -0.58 -12.03 6.10
C SER A 190 -0.20 -11.60 4.70
N GLY A 191 0.72 -10.65 4.59
CA GLY A 191 1.21 -10.14 3.32
C GLY A 191 1.77 -8.73 3.46
N THR A 192 2.55 -8.29 2.48
CA THR A 192 2.90 -6.88 2.33
C THR A 192 1.64 -6.01 2.15
N SER A 193 0.55 -6.61 1.67
CA SER A 193 -0.78 -6.00 1.61
C SER A 193 -1.35 -5.60 2.96
N MET A 194 -0.94 -6.22 4.07
CA MET A 194 -1.36 -5.90 5.44
C MET A 194 -0.39 -4.93 6.10
N ALA A 195 0.89 -4.98 5.73
CA ALA A 195 1.90 -4.04 6.18
C ALA A 195 1.64 -2.62 5.64
N THR A 196 1.30 -2.52 4.36
CA THR A 196 1.11 -1.25 3.64
C THR A 196 0.05 -0.34 4.28
N PRO A 197 -1.18 -0.81 4.55
CA PRO A 197 -2.21 0.02 5.17
C PRO A 197 -1.87 0.44 6.61
N GLY A 198 -1.14 -0.40 7.36
CA GLY A 198 -0.62 -0.03 8.67
C GLY A 198 0.36 1.13 8.59
N ALA A 199 1.34 1.05 7.68
CA ALA A 199 2.29 2.14 7.44
C ALA A 199 1.60 3.42 6.94
N ALA A 200 0.58 3.28 6.07
CA ALA A 200 -0.22 4.42 5.59
C ALA A 200 -0.98 5.11 6.74
N GLY A 201 -1.50 4.34 7.68
CA GLY A 201 -2.11 4.87 8.89
C GLY A 201 -1.13 5.67 9.76
N VAL A 202 0.13 5.23 9.87
CA VAL A 202 1.19 6.03 10.53
C VAL A 202 1.39 7.35 9.80
N GLY A 203 1.44 7.36 8.47
CA GLY A 203 1.51 8.60 7.69
C GLY A 203 0.34 9.55 7.95
N ALA A 204 -0.87 9.02 8.13
CA ALA A 204 -2.03 9.83 8.51
C ALA A 204 -1.87 10.48 9.90
N LEU A 205 -1.33 9.73 10.88
CA LEU A 205 -1.01 10.27 12.20
C LEU A 205 0.10 11.32 12.16
N MET A 206 1.10 11.15 11.27
CA MET A 206 2.13 12.18 11.05
C MET A 206 1.52 13.47 10.53
N LEU A 207 0.60 13.41 9.57
CA LEU A 207 -0.14 14.59 9.07
C LEU A 207 -1.07 15.21 10.12
N GLN A 208 -1.61 14.41 11.04
CA GLN A 208 -2.35 14.94 12.18
C GLN A 208 -1.43 15.75 13.12
N ALA A 209 -0.22 15.27 13.33
CA ALA A 209 0.77 15.97 14.17
C ALA A 209 1.37 17.21 13.48
N ASN A 210 1.60 17.14 12.18
CA ASN A 210 2.09 18.26 11.35
C ASN A 210 1.45 18.18 9.94
N PRO A 211 0.40 18.98 9.69
CA PRO A 211 -0.30 18.98 8.41
C PRO A 211 0.49 19.54 7.23
N ASP A 212 1.60 20.20 7.47
CA ASP A 212 2.43 20.82 6.45
C ASP A 212 3.46 19.86 5.82
N LEU A 213 3.57 18.61 6.34
CA LEU A 213 4.48 17.62 5.77
C LEU A 213 4.14 17.30 4.31
N SER A 214 5.14 17.38 3.45
CA SER A 214 5.04 16.87 2.09
C SER A 214 5.13 15.34 2.05
N PRO A 215 4.74 14.68 0.94
CA PRO A 215 4.95 13.24 0.77
C PRO A 215 6.42 12.81 0.95
N PHE A 216 7.35 13.65 0.50
CA PHE A 216 8.79 13.39 0.64
C PHE A 216 9.28 13.54 2.08
N ASP A 217 8.75 14.52 2.84
CA ASP A 217 9.05 14.65 4.26
C ASP A 217 8.58 13.43 5.04
N ILE A 218 7.35 12.98 4.77
CA ILE A 218 6.79 11.75 5.39
C ILE A 218 7.70 10.56 5.09
N ARG A 219 8.06 10.33 3.83
CA ARG A 219 8.95 9.23 3.44
C ARG A 219 10.29 9.31 4.15
N ASN A 220 10.93 10.47 4.14
CA ASN A 220 12.26 10.67 4.73
C ASN A 220 12.22 10.46 6.25
N ILE A 221 11.27 11.06 6.95
CA ILE A 221 11.10 10.88 8.40
C ILE A 221 10.90 9.39 8.74
N MET A 222 10.03 8.69 8.01
CA MET A 222 9.80 7.27 8.25
C MET A 222 11.07 6.44 8.05
N GLN A 223 11.85 6.72 6.99
CA GLN A 223 13.11 6.01 6.73
C GLN A 223 14.18 6.32 7.79
N GLU A 224 14.34 7.58 8.18
CA GLU A 224 15.35 8.00 9.15
C GLU A 224 15.07 7.52 10.57
N THR A 225 13.79 7.41 10.93
CA THR A 225 13.37 7.01 12.29
C THR A 225 13.08 5.52 12.42
N ALA A 226 13.01 4.77 11.31
CA ALA A 226 12.79 3.34 11.33
C ALA A 226 13.97 2.60 12.00
N THR A 227 13.64 1.55 12.75
CA THR A 227 14.67 0.65 13.26
C THR A 227 15.30 -0.12 12.11
N TYR A 228 16.62 -0.03 11.95
CA TYR A 228 17.36 -0.78 10.94
C TYR A 228 17.11 -2.29 11.07
N ARG A 229 16.81 -2.94 9.94
CA ARG A 229 16.69 -4.38 9.82
C ARG A 229 17.52 -4.84 8.65
N GLN A 230 18.36 -5.85 8.88
CA GLN A 230 19.15 -6.46 7.81
C GLN A 230 18.24 -7.38 6.99
N CYS A 231 18.11 -7.11 5.69
CA CYS A 231 17.50 -8.05 4.75
C CYS A 231 18.36 -9.32 4.69
N HIS A 232 17.74 -10.50 4.69
CA HIS A 232 18.46 -11.74 4.41
C HIS A 232 18.80 -11.78 2.92
N TYR A 233 19.97 -11.27 2.56
CA TYR A 233 20.51 -11.48 1.23
C TYR A 233 20.99 -12.94 1.14
N MET A 234 20.20 -13.80 0.52
CA MET A 234 20.62 -15.16 0.18
C MET A 234 21.54 -15.08 -1.05
N GLY A 235 22.83 -14.89 -0.84
CA GLY A 235 23.77 -14.99 -1.93
C GLY A 235 24.95 -14.02 -1.87
N ALA A 236 25.72 -14.08 -0.81
CA ALA A 236 27.15 -13.87 -0.88
C ALA A 236 27.76 -14.85 0.12
N ASN A 237 28.26 -15.96 -0.42
CA ASN A 237 29.37 -16.64 0.25
C ASN A 237 30.51 -15.62 0.26
N GLU A 238 30.77 -15.06 1.42
CA GLU A 238 32.06 -14.73 1.97
C GLU A 238 31.90 -14.36 3.43
#